data_f7b578f03d520804f33670fe3ef2c852
#
_entry.id   f7b578f03d520804f33670fe3ef2c852
#
_cell.length_a   1.000
_cell.length_b   1.000
_cell.length_c   1.000
_cell.angle_alpha   90.00
_cell.angle_beta   90.00
_cell.angle_gamma   90.00
#
_symmetry.space_group_name_H-M   'P 1'
#
loop_
_entity.id
_entity.type
_entity.pdbx_description
1 polymer ?
#
loop_
_entity_poly.entity_id
_entity_poly.type
_entity_poly.pdbx_seq_one_letter_code
_entity_poly.pdbx_strand_id
1 'polypeptide(L)'
;MIMILKNKIRLSFTMMVAMLAATGINSNAQDWAQWRGSNREGIVKATGLNLNWSDRKPNQLWVFRQAGAGYSAPTVVGTTLYCQGAADGSDYAFALDIKTGVLKWKQILGAEFVQDRGNGPRGSVTVDNDKLYLVRGGGQIHCLSAVDGRKIWEKDFRKDFGGNIMSQTDWGFSESPLVDGNLVICTPGGDNGTLVALDKNTGEVVWRSKEWTDKGGYSSPIVSEVDGVRQYIQFTRNGVAGVAAKDGKLLWKADVGGNRVAVITTPVYNDKVVYVTSGYNTGCAAVKLSKSGDTFNAETLYSNRNLANQHGGVVLVNGHIYGFSDGLGWTCQNLETGEVVWRHKAGDISKGAVLAVNDRLLLLDERTGLLVVAASSPDGWKEFGRMEIPERSKHESLDNMVWTHPVVADGKLFWRDHELLFCYDLK
;
A
#
# COMPACT_ATOMS: atom_id res chain seq x y z
N MET A 1 -14.99 -55.85 -70.77
CA MET A 1 -14.21 -56.44 -69.72
C MET A 1 -13.25 -55.34 -69.20
N ILE A 2 -13.70 -54.61 -68.21
CA ILE A 2 -13.14 -53.34 -67.77
C ILE A 2 -12.37 -53.63 -66.49
N MET A 3 -11.07 -53.31 -66.50
CA MET A 3 -10.17 -53.44 -65.42
C MET A 3 -10.16 -52.15 -64.62
N ILE A 4 -10.54 -52.20 -63.31
CA ILE A 4 -10.56 -51.05 -62.40
C ILE A 4 -9.20 -50.99 -61.67
N LEU A 5 -8.43 -49.92 -61.93
CA LEU A 5 -7.19 -49.57 -61.17
C LEU A 5 -7.61 -48.87 -59.86
N LYS A 6 -7.22 -49.44 -58.75
CA LYS A 6 -7.29 -48.77 -57.40
C LYS A 6 -6.02 -47.97 -57.16
N ASN A 7 -6.13 -46.67 -57.17
CA ASN A 7 -5.07 -45.76 -56.69
C ASN A 7 -5.13 -45.64 -55.16
N LYS A 8 -4.07 -46.07 -54.50
CA LYS A 8 -3.82 -45.82 -53.07
C LYS A 8 -3.10 -44.48 -52.93
N ILE A 9 -3.80 -43.49 -52.41
CA ILE A 9 -3.18 -42.23 -51.96
C ILE A 9 -2.60 -42.45 -50.57
N ARG A 10 -1.26 -42.37 -50.46
CA ARG A 10 -0.57 -42.32 -49.17
C ARG A 10 -0.52 -40.87 -48.69
N LEU A 11 -1.27 -40.54 -47.64
CA LEU A 11 -1.12 -39.29 -46.92
C LEU A 11 0.12 -39.40 -46.01
N SER A 12 1.15 -38.66 -46.31
CA SER A 12 2.29 -38.45 -45.41
C SER A 12 1.93 -37.36 -44.42
N PHE A 13 1.72 -37.74 -43.16
CA PHE A 13 1.60 -36.81 -42.04
C PHE A 13 3.00 -36.33 -41.65
N THR A 14 3.36 -35.10 -42.04
CA THR A 14 4.57 -34.44 -41.55
C THR A 14 4.24 -33.81 -40.22
N MET A 15 4.73 -34.40 -39.15
CA MET A 15 4.59 -33.93 -37.79
C MET A 15 5.54 -32.73 -37.60
N MET A 16 4.98 -31.51 -37.66
CA MET A 16 5.70 -30.26 -37.38
C MET A 16 5.84 -30.12 -35.86
N VAL A 17 7.01 -30.51 -35.32
CA VAL A 17 7.34 -30.24 -33.92
C VAL A 17 7.60 -28.75 -33.79
N ALA A 18 6.62 -28.01 -33.25
CA ALA A 18 6.83 -26.64 -32.81
C ALA A 18 7.75 -26.67 -31.56
N MET A 19 9.00 -26.31 -31.72
CA MET A 19 9.86 -25.94 -30.61
C MET A 19 9.29 -24.66 -29.98
N LEU A 20 8.56 -24.79 -28.87
CA LEU A 20 8.35 -23.69 -27.98
C LEU A 20 9.73 -23.31 -27.41
N ALA A 21 10.31 -22.26 -27.95
CA ALA A 21 11.39 -21.55 -27.30
C ALA A 21 10.81 -21.06 -25.97
N ALA A 22 11.14 -21.71 -24.86
CA ALA A 22 10.97 -21.17 -23.54
C ALA A 22 11.83 -19.90 -23.48
N THR A 23 11.23 -18.76 -23.84
CA THR A 23 11.78 -17.47 -23.44
C THR A 23 11.80 -17.49 -21.93
N GLY A 24 13.01 -17.68 -21.37
CA GLY A 24 13.22 -17.52 -19.95
C GLY A 24 12.59 -16.19 -19.56
N ILE A 25 11.54 -16.26 -18.77
CA ILE A 25 11.00 -15.10 -18.07
C ILE A 25 12.17 -14.71 -17.16
N ASN A 26 12.99 -13.77 -17.63
CA ASN A 26 13.84 -13.02 -16.72
C ASN A 26 12.85 -12.51 -15.68
N SER A 27 12.97 -12.96 -14.44
CA SER A 27 12.26 -12.43 -13.31
C SER A 27 12.74 -10.99 -13.12
N ASN A 28 12.25 -10.11 -14.01
CA ASN A 28 12.47 -8.68 -13.87
C ASN A 28 11.85 -8.29 -12.55
N ALA A 29 12.66 -7.64 -11.79
CA ALA A 29 12.37 -6.89 -10.61
C ALA A 29 10.91 -6.53 -10.48
N GLN A 30 10.27 -6.98 -9.42
CA GLN A 30 8.87 -6.71 -9.17
C GLN A 30 8.69 -5.21 -8.97
N ASP A 31 7.90 -4.56 -9.83
CA ASP A 31 7.49 -3.19 -9.68
C ASP A 31 6.71 -3.00 -8.35
N TRP A 32 6.88 -1.85 -7.74
CA TRP A 32 6.13 -1.41 -6.58
C TRP A 32 5.26 -0.21 -6.97
N ALA A 33 4.27 -0.47 -7.83
CA ALA A 33 3.54 0.56 -8.57
C ALA A 33 2.54 1.38 -7.74
N GLN A 34 2.30 1.02 -6.48
CA GLN A 34 1.36 1.70 -5.60
C GLN A 34 1.64 1.39 -4.12
N TRP A 35 0.88 2.05 -3.24
CA TRP A 35 0.91 1.80 -1.81
C TRP A 35 0.83 0.33 -1.47
N ARG A 36 1.82 -0.18 -0.71
CA ARG A 36 1.94 -1.57 -0.26
C ARG A 36 2.05 -2.60 -1.40
N GLY A 37 2.53 -2.19 -2.58
CA GLY A 37 2.80 -3.07 -3.73
C GLY A 37 1.56 -3.38 -4.58
N SER A 38 1.73 -4.27 -5.55
CA SER A 38 0.74 -4.50 -6.61
C SER A 38 -0.65 -4.87 -6.11
N ASN A 39 -0.75 -5.61 -5.00
CA ASN A 39 -2.01 -6.03 -4.39
C ASN A 39 -2.37 -5.24 -3.12
N ARG A 40 -1.59 -4.23 -2.75
CA ARG A 40 -1.76 -3.45 -1.51
C ARG A 40 -1.62 -4.26 -0.21
N GLU A 41 -0.90 -5.38 -0.25
CA GLU A 41 -0.74 -6.32 0.86
C GLU A 41 0.51 -6.07 1.70
N GLY A 42 1.49 -5.31 1.19
CA GLY A 42 2.78 -5.12 1.84
C GLY A 42 3.65 -6.37 1.77
N ILE A 43 3.59 -7.10 0.64
CA ILE A 43 4.31 -8.36 0.43
C ILE A 43 5.14 -8.26 -0.84
N VAL A 44 6.41 -8.65 -0.74
CA VAL A 44 7.35 -8.80 -1.86
C VAL A 44 7.73 -10.27 -1.98
N LYS A 45 7.67 -10.80 -3.20
CA LYS A 45 8.23 -12.11 -3.54
C LYS A 45 9.30 -11.92 -4.61
N ALA A 46 10.57 -12.10 -4.25
CA ALA A 46 11.68 -11.91 -5.17
C ALA A 46 12.81 -12.89 -4.85
N THR A 47 13.54 -13.31 -5.86
CA THR A 47 14.69 -14.23 -5.73
C THR A 47 16.00 -13.47 -5.61
N GLY A 48 17.02 -14.10 -5.01
CA GLY A 48 18.38 -13.56 -4.95
C GLY A 48 18.57 -12.38 -4.00
N LEU A 49 17.65 -12.16 -3.06
CA LEU A 49 17.77 -11.11 -2.04
C LEU A 49 18.57 -11.63 -0.84
N ASN A 50 19.53 -10.83 -0.38
CA ASN A 50 20.18 -11.01 0.90
C ASN A 50 19.31 -10.42 2.02
N LEU A 51 18.67 -11.29 2.79
CA LEU A 51 17.84 -10.96 3.94
C LEU A 51 18.41 -11.56 5.24
N ASN A 52 19.71 -11.90 5.24
CA ASN A 52 20.46 -12.26 6.43
C ASN A 52 21.55 -11.20 6.69
N TRP A 53 21.15 -10.12 7.37
CA TRP A 53 22.02 -8.97 7.62
C TRP A 53 22.97 -9.17 8.79
N SER A 54 22.83 -10.26 9.55
CA SER A 54 23.82 -10.67 10.55
C SER A 54 25.13 -11.10 9.88
N ASP A 55 25.04 -11.73 8.70
CA ASP A 55 26.21 -12.17 7.95
C ASP A 55 26.79 -11.07 7.07
N ARG A 56 25.91 -10.36 6.34
CA ARG A 56 26.30 -9.28 5.44
C ARG A 56 25.21 -8.20 5.37
N LYS A 57 25.54 -6.99 5.80
CA LYS A 57 24.64 -5.84 5.65
C LYS A 57 24.55 -5.41 4.16
N PRO A 58 23.39 -4.89 3.72
CA PRO A 58 23.24 -4.27 2.40
C PRO A 58 24.19 -3.09 2.19
N ASN A 59 24.69 -2.94 0.97
CA ASN A 59 25.53 -1.80 0.59
C ASN A 59 24.66 -0.61 0.18
N GLN A 60 24.96 0.57 0.70
CA GLN A 60 24.32 1.80 0.22
C GLN A 60 24.78 2.10 -1.20
N LEU A 61 23.81 2.28 -2.11
CA LEU A 61 24.07 2.67 -3.50
C LEU A 61 24.12 4.19 -3.66
N TRP A 62 23.13 4.86 -3.09
CA TRP A 62 23.03 6.33 -3.14
C TRP A 62 22.13 6.87 -2.01
N VAL A 63 22.21 8.18 -1.80
CA VAL A 63 21.28 8.96 -0.98
C VAL A 63 20.84 10.20 -1.75
N PHE A 64 19.53 10.42 -1.82
CA PHE A 64 18.94 11.66 -2.36
C PHE A 64 18.48 12.53 -1.20
N ARG A 65 18.97 13.79 -1.15
CA ARG A 65 18.84 14.70 0.02
C ARG A 65 17.82 15.82 -0.20
N GLN A 66 17.01 15.72 -1.25
CA GLN A 66 16.04 16.75 -1.63
C GLN A 66 14.62 16.16 -1.76
N ALA A 67 14.34 15.05 -1.04
CA ALA A 67 13.02 14.46 -1.04
C ALA A 67 12.00 15.31 -0.28
N GLY A 68 12.47 16.28 0.53
CA GLY A 68 11.65 17.22 1.27
C GLY A 68 10.89 16.61 2.44
N ALA A 69 10.17 17.42 3.17
CA ALA A 69 9.31 17.00 4.25
C ALA A 69 8.18 16.06 3.75
N GLY A 70 7.68 15.21 4.61
CA GLY A 70 6.55 14.33 4.36
C GLY A 70 6.83 12.86 4.57
N TYR A 71 5.77 12.06 4.47
CA TYR A 71 5.76 10.62 4.81
C TYR A 71 5.37 9.73 3.63
N SER A 72 5.34 10.29 2.41
CA SER A 72 5.07 9.54 1.19
C SER A 72 6.11 8.44 0.99
N ALA A 73 5.68 7.18 0.97
CA ALA A 73 6.56 6.08 0.63
C ALA A 73 6.86 6.08 -0.88
N PRO A 74 8.08 5.69 -1.29
CA PRO A 74 8.46 5.60 -2.69
C PRO A 74 7.59 4.60 -3.47
N THR A 75 7.39 4.89 -4.75
CA THR A 75 6.77 3.99 -5.73
C THR A 75 7.78 3.76 -6.84
N VAL A 76 7.96 2.52 -7.27
CA VAL A 76 8.98 2.13 -8.25
C VAL A 76 8.35 1.37 -9.40
N VAL A 77 8.57 1.87 -10.62
CA VAL A 77 8.14 1.21 -11.86
C VAL A 77 9.28 1.26 -12.88
N GLY A 78 9.68 0.11 -13.36
CA GLY A 78 10.82 -0.02 -14.26
C GLY A 78 12.09 0.61 -13.67
N THR A 79 12.65 1.60 -14.33
CA THR A 79 13.88 2.31 -13.90
C THR A 79 13.61 3.62 -13.15
N THR A 80 12.38 3.87 -12.73
CA THR A 80 12.00 5.16 -12.15
C THR A 80 11.33 5.00 -10.79
N LEU A 81 11.81 5.78 -9.82
CA LEU A 81 11.18 5.98 -8.52
C LEU A 81 10.40 7.27 -8.55
N TYR A 82 9.16 7.24 -8.07
CA TYR A 82 8.27 8.38 -7.91
C TYR A 82 7.94 8.59 -6.44
N CYS A 83 7.89 9.85 -6.03
CA CYS A 83 7.55 10.20 -4.66
C CYS A 83 6.99 11.62 -4.56
N GLN A 84 6.48 11.98 -3.40
CA GLN A 84 6.05 13.34 -3.06
C GLN A 84 6.90 13.88 -1.91
N GLY A 85 7.00 15.20 -1.84
CA GLY A 85 7.68 15.92 -0.75
C GLY A 85 7.22 17.35 -0.64
N ALA A 86 7.72 18.07 0.37
CA ALA A 86 7.50 19.49 0.55
C ALA A 86 8.80 20.19 0.92
N ALA A 87 9.01 21.35 0.34
CA ALA A 87 10.11 22.27 0.68
C ALA A 87 9.80 23.66 0.15
N ASP A 88 10.42 24.66 0.73
CA ASP A 88 10.33 26.06 0.30
C ASP A 88 8.87 26.55 0.16
N GLY A 89 8.01 26.11 1.10
CA GLY A 89 6.61 26.47 1.15
C GLY A 89 5.72 25.80 0.08
N SER A 90 6.20 24.73 -0.57
CA SER A 90 5.49 24.07 -1.66
C SER A 90 5.51 22.55 -1.52
N ASP A 91 4.35 21.90 -1.75
CA ASP A 91 4.27 20.48 -2.03
C ASP A 91 4.65 20.18 -3.49
N TYR A 92 5.32 19.06 -3.71
CA TYR A 92 5.74 18.63 -5.05
C TYR A 92 5.75 17.12 -5.21
N ALA A 93 5.67 16.68 -6.46
CA ALA A 93 6.04 15.34 -6.88
C ALA A 93 7.40 15.34 -7.58
N PHE A 94 8.12 14.24 -7.51
CA PHE A 94 9.41 14.08 -8.18
C PHE A 94 9.65 12.66 -8.66
N ALA A 95 10.53 12.53 -9.65
CA ALA A 95 11.00 11.25 -10.15
C ALA A 95 12.51 11.15 -10.11
N LEU A 96 13.02 9.98 -9.72
CA LEU A 96 14.45 9.66 -9.71
C LEU A 96 14.75 8.48 -10.62
N ASP A 97 15.93 8.43 -11.15
CA ASP A 97 16.50 7.20 -11.70
C ASP A 97 16.89 6.25 -10.57
N ILE A 98 16.37 5.02 -10.55
CA ILE A 98 16.58 4.07 -9.43
C ILE A 98 18.01 3.54 -9.33
N LYS A 99 18.78 3.59 -10.41
CA LYS A 99 20.17 3.11 -10.43
C LYS A 99 21.12 4.14 -9.82
N THR A 100 20.86 5.43 -10.10
CA THR A 100 21.80 6.51 -9.79
C THR A 100 21.31 7.47 -8.70
N GLY A 101 20.00 7.47 -8.38
CA GLY A 101 19.38 8.45 -7.48
C GLY A 101 19.28 9.87 -8.09
N VAL A 102 19.58 10.03 -9.38
CA VAL A 102 19.56 11.34 -10.06
C VAL A 102 18.11 11.75 -10.32
N LEU A 103 17.83 13.02 -10.03
CA LEU A 103 16.52 13.64 -10.29
C LEU A 103 16.24 13.70 -11.79
N LYS A 104 15.12 13.11 -12.22
CA LYS A 104 14.61 13.18 -13.60
C LYS A 104 13.76 14.41 -13.81
N TRP A 105 12.83 14.65 -12.90
CA TRP A 105 11.95 15.81 -12.88
C TRP A 105 11.38 16.09 -11.49
N LYS A 106 10.97 17.33 -11.25
CA LYS A 106 10.24 17.81 -10.06
C LYS A 106 9.10 18.71 -10.51
N GLN A 107 7.88 18.46 -10.04
CA GLN A 107 6.68 19.22 -10.35
C GLN A 107 6.08 19.81 -9.08
N ILE A 108 5.97 21.14 -9.01
CA ILE A 108 5.25 21.83 -7.94
C ILE A 108 3.75 21.56 -8.08
N LEU A 109 3.10 21.24 -6.97
CA LEU A 109 1.67 20.90 -6.90
C LEU A 109 0.83 21.99 -6.23
N GLY A 110 1.45 22.87 -5.45
CA GLY A 110 0.79 23.96 -4.75
C GLY A 110 1.45 24.27 -3.41
N ALA A 111 0.81 25.14 -2.61
CA ALA A 111 1.32 25.51 -1.29
C ALA A 111 1.52 24.31 -0.37
N GLU A 112 2.58 24.33 0.42
CA GLU A 112 2.90 23.28 1.39
C GLU A 112 1.74 23.02 2.34
N PHE A 113 1.40 21.77 2.56
CA PHE A 113 0.49 21.37 3.62
C PHE A 113 1.23 21.40 4.96
N VAL A 114 0.86 22.36 5.80
CA VAL A 114 1.47 22.59 7.11
C VAL A 114 0.60 22.01 8.21
N GLN A 115 1.20 21.19 9.08
CA GLN A 115 0.50 20.55 10.17
C GLN A 115 1.48 20.18 11.30
N ASP A 116 1.05 20.32 12.55
CA ASP A 116 1.89 20.09 13.73
C ASP A 116 2.45 18.67 13.86
N ARG A 117 1.80 17.65 13.30
CA ARG A 117 2.30 16.26 13.22
C ARG A 117 3.26 16.02 12.06
N GLY A 118 3.68 17.07 11.38
CA GLY A 118 4.62 17.05 10.27
C GLY A 118 4.00 17.57 8.98
N ASN A 119 4.80 18.30 8.26
CA ASN A 119 4.45 18.97 7.02
C ASN A 119 4.47 18.03 5.82
N GLY A 120 3.88 18.46 4.72
CA GLY A 120 3.95 17.85 3.42
C GLY A 120 3.02 16.62 3.22
N PRO A 121 3.20 15.91 2.12
CA PRO A 121 2.34 14.82 1.69
C PRO A 121 2.56 13.55 2.51
N ARG A 122 1.51 12.72 2.62
CA ARG A 122 1.50 11.48 3.39
C ARG A 122 1.26 10.25 2.53
N GLY A 123 0.33 10.35 1.56
CA GLY A 123 -0.01 9.26 0.65
C GLY A 123 1.12 8.94 -0.34
N SER A 124 1.21 7.69 -0.76
CA SER A 124 2.11 7.26 -1.84
C SER A 124 1.51 7.56 -3.21
N VAL A 125 2.37 7.75 -4.18
CA VAL A 125 1.99 7.86 -5.59
C VAL A 125 1.51 6.49 -6.09
N THR A 126 0.46 6.46 -6.91
CA THR A 126 0.07 5.28 -7.69
C THR A 126 0.43 5.51 -9.15
N VAL A 127 1.14 4.57 -9.74
CA VAL A 127 1.55 4.59 -11.15
C VAL A 127 0.68 3.63 -11.94
N ASP A 128 0.09 4.13 -13.02
CA ASP A 128 -0.61 3.30 -14.01
C ASP A 128 -0.19 3.73 -15.41
N ASN A 129 0.58 2.88 -16.08
CA ASN A 129 1.19 3.15 -17.37
C ASN A 129 2.02 4.46 -17.37
N ASP A 130 1.59 5.45 -18.15
CA ASP A 130 2.24 6.75 -18.30
C ASP A 130 1.70 7.85 -17.35
N LYS A 131 0.88 7.47 -16.35
CA LYS A 131 0.23 8.41 -15.43
C LYS A 131 0.54 8.11 -13.97
N LEU A 132 0.56 9.19 -13.20
CA LEU A 132 0.70 9.18 -11.74
C LEU A 132 -0.57 9.75 -11.12
N TYR A 133 -1.02 9.11 -10.05
CA TYR A 133 -2.14 9.60 -9.24
C TYR A 133 -1.64 9.75 -7.79
N LEU A 134 -1.91 10.90 -7.20
CA LEU A 134 -1.44 11.21 -5.87
C LEU A 134 -2.40 12.18 -5.15
N VAL A 135 -2.48 12.04 -3.84
CA VAL A 135 -3.26 12.94 -2.97
C VAL A 135 -2.32 13.73 -2.08
N ARG A 136 -2.49 15.05 -2.02
CA ARG A 136 -1.79 15.94 -1.10
C ARG A 136 -2.49 15.98 0.26
N GLY A 137 -1.76 16.39 1.29
CA GLY A 137 -2.31 16.53 2.65
C GLY A 137 -3.56 17.42 2.73
N GLY A 138 -3.66 18.44 1.89
CA GLY A 138 -4.84 19.32 1.79
C GLY A 138 -6.08 18.69 1.14
N GLY A 139 -5.93 17.52 0.49
CA GLY A 139 -7.02 16.80 -0.18
C GLY A 139 -7.12 17.05 -1.68
N GLN A 140 -6.11 17.68 -2.29
CA GLN A 140 -6.05 17.78 -3.75
C GLN A 140 -5.52 16.48 -4.31
N ILE A 141 -6.28 15.86 -5.22
CA ILE A 141 -5.83 14.72 -6.03
C ILE A 141 -5.37 15.23 -7.40
N HIS A 142 -4.21 14.75 -7.81
CA HIS A 142 -3.61 15.09 -9.11
C HIS A 142 -3.42 13.85 -9.96
N CYS A 143 -3.62 14.02 -11.26
CA CYS A 143 -3.09 13.13 -12.29
C CYS A 143 -1.96 13.86 -13.02
N LEU A 144 -0.78 13.23 -13.04
CA LEU A 144 0.40 13.76 -13.72
C LEU A 144 0.90 12.78 -14.78
N SER A 145 1.62 13.28 -15.75
CA SER A 145 2.42 12.45 -16.65
C SER A 145 3.61 11.84 -15.90
N ALA A 146 3.80 10.55 -15.99
CA ALA A 146 4.94 9.85 -15.38
C ALA A 146 6.28 10.21 -16.06
N VAL A 147 6.25 10.68 -17.31
CA VAL A 147 7.43 10.97 -18.13
C VAL A 147 8.10 12.27 -17.67
N ASP A 148 7.31 13.32 -17.45
CA ASP A 148 7.81 14.69 -17.23
C ASP A 148 7.17 15.43 -16.05
N GLY A 149 6.23 14.78 -15.33
CA GLY A 149 5.53 15.37 -14.19
C GLY A 149 4.46 16.38 -14.55
N ARG A 150 4.18 16.65 -15.83
CA ARG A 150 3.17 17.62 -16.27
C ARG A 150 1.78 17.24 -15.77
N LYS A 151 1.06 18.21 -15.19
CA LYS A 151 -0.30 18.02 -14.70
C LYS A 151 -1.27 17.75 -15.87
N ILE A 152 -2.04 16.68 -15.75
CA ILE A 152 -3.09 16.27 -16.69
C ILE A 152 -4.44 16.78 -16.21
N TRP A 153 -4.79 16.46 -14.95
CA TRP A 153 -5.99 16.97 -14.28
C TRP A 153 -5.77 17.05 -12.75
N GLU A 154 -6.66 17.80 -12.11
CA GLU A 154 -6.70 17.99 -10.66
C GLU A 154 -8.14 18.08 -10.18
N LYS A 155 -8.46 17.52 -9.00
CA LYS A 155 -9.69 17.71 -8.25
C LYS A 155 -9.37 17.97 -6.78
N ASP A 156 -10.30 18.58 -6.06
CA ASP A 156 -10.15 18.88 -4.64
C ASP A 156 -11.24 18.15 -3.85
N PHE A 157 -10.85 17.30 -2.91
CA PHE A 157 -11.79 16.50 -2.14
C PHE A 157 -12.83 17.33 -1.39
N ARG A 158 -12.41 18.48 -0.84
CA ARG A 158 -13.30 19.35 -0.09
C ARG A 158 -14.21 20.18 -1.00
N LYS A 159 -13.66 20.79 -2.03
CA LYS A 159 -14.40 21.69 -2.93
C LYS A 159 -15.30 20.95 -3.89
N ASP A 160 -14.76 19.89 -4.55
CA ASP A 160 -15.46 19.22 -5.63
C ASP A 160 -16.37 18.10 -5.12
N PHE A 161 -16.02 17.52 -3.93
CA PHE A 161 -16.75 16.36 -3.42
C PHE A 161 -17.42 16.59 -2.06
N GLY A 162 -17.22 17.74 -1.41
CA GLY A 162 -17.71 17.98 -0.06
C GLY A 162 -17.00 17.11 0.97
N GLY A 163 -15.74 16.78 0.70
CA GLY A 163 -14.94 15.86 1.49
C GLY A 163 -14.79 16.28 2.94
N ASN A 164 -14.91 15.30 3.84
CA ASN A 164 -14.82 15.49 5.27
C ASN A 164 -14.03 14.35 5.91
N ILE A 165 -12.98 14.72 6.65
CA ILE A 165 -12.10 13.77 7.31
C ILE A 165 -12.47 13.61 8.79
N MET A 166 -12.17 12.46 9.36
CA MET A 166 -12.61 12.06 10.71
C MET A 166 -11.97 12.84 11.87
N SER A 167 -10.79 13.43 11.66
CA SER A 167 -10.03 14.07 12.74
C SER A 167 -10.62 15.39 13.16
N GLN A 168 -10.67 15.65 14.45
CA GLN A 168 -11.01 16.97 15.01
C GLN A 168 -9.86 17.97 14.80
N THR A 169 -8.63 17.48 14.62
CA THR A 169 -7.41 18.28 14.44
C THR A 169 -7.04 18.46 12.98
N ASP A 170 -7.79 17.82 12.06
CA ASP A 170 -7.53 17.83 10.61
C ASP A 170 -6.05 17.54 10.26
N TRP A 171 -5.60 16.32 10.53
CA TRP A 171 -4.24 15.89 10.18
C TRP A 171 -4.02 15.73 8.67
N GLY A 172 -5.00 16.11 7.85
CA GLY A 172 -4.97 16.06 6.41
C GLY A 172 -5.31 14.69 5.83
N PHE A 173 -5.39 14.63 4.51
CA PHE A 173 -5.62 13.40 3.79
C PHE A 173 -4.31 12.63 3.63
N SER A 174 -4.34 11.32 3.85
CA SER A 174 -3.15 10.47 3.81
C SER A 174 -3.34 9.18 3.02
N GLU A 175 -4.51 8.98 2.42
CA GLU A 175 -4.72 7.83 1.56
C GLU A 175 -3.85 7.87 0.31
N SER A 176 -3.57 6.68 -0.23
CA SER A 176 -2.97 6.50 -1.55
C SER A 176 -4.08 6.09 -2.51
N PRO A 177 -4.29 6.80 -3.64
CA PRO A 177 -5.35 6.48 -4.60
C PRO A 177 -5.21 5.05 -5.11
N LEU A 178 -6.34 4.37 -5.33
CA LEU A 178 -6.37 3.06 -5.96
C LEU A 178 -6.76 3.21 -7.43
N VAL A 179 -5.95 2.67 -8.34
CA VAL A 179 -6.31 2.58 -9.76
C VAL A 179 -6.80 1.17 -10.06
N ASP A 180 -7.99 1.09 -10.67
CA ASP A 180 -8.61 -0.17 -11.08
C ASP A 180 -9.30 -0.03 -12.45
N GLY A 181 -8.73 -0.65 -13.47
CA GLY A 181 -9.18 -0.50 -14.86
C GLY A 181 -9.10 0.95 -15.32
N ASN A 182 -10.26 1.56 -15.58
CA ASN A 182 -10.38 2.96 -15.99
C ASN A 182 -10.72 3.91 -14.83
N LEU A 183 -10.75 3.42 -13.61
CA LEU A 183 -11.16 4.18 -12.43
C LEU A 183 -10.01 4.53 -11.52
N VAL A 184 -10.08 5.71 -10.90
CA VAL A 184 -9.31 6.09 -9.71
C VAL A 184 -10.28 6.17 -8.54
N ILE A 185 -10.03 5.36 -7.52
CA ILE A 185 -10.87 5.26 -6.32
C ILE A 185 -10.23 6.04 -5.19
N CYS A 186 -11.01 6.92 -4.58
CA CYS A 186 -10.59 7.77 -3.48
C CYS A 186 -11.66 7.86 -2.40
N THR A 187 -11.24 8.32 -1.20
CA THR A 187 -12.06 8.44 0.00
C THR A 187 -12.18 9.91 0.45
N PRO A 188 -12.89 10.78 -0.26
CA PRO A 188 -13.16 12.13 0.24
C PRO A 188 -13.90 12.11 1.58
N GLY A 189 -14.77 11.12 1.78
CA GLY A 189 -15.67 11.05 2.94
C GLY A 189 -16.75 12.12 2.92
N GLY A 190 -17.69 12.04 3.87
CA GLY A 190 -18.73 13.04 4.09
C GLY A 190 -20.08 12.74 3.42
N ASP A 191 -21.01 13.68 3.53
CA ASP A 191 -22.43 13.48 3.26
C ASP A 191 -22.76 13.18 1.79
N ASN A 192 -21.84 13.51 0.90
CA ASN A 192 -21.98 13.22 -0.54
C ASN A 192 -21.50 11.83 -0.98
N GLY A 193 -21.18 10.97 -0.01
CA GLY A 193 -20.65 9.62 -0.21
C GLY A 193 -19.20 9.48 0.22
N THR A 194 -18.90 8.39 0.90
CA THR A 194 -17.56 8.10 1.45
C THR A 194 -16.52 7.89 0.37
N LEU A 195 -16.84 7.07 -0.65
CA LEU A 195 -15.97 6.80 -1.79
C LEU A 195 -16.42 7.53 -3.04
N VAL A 196 -15.47 7.89 -3.87
CA VAL A 196 -15.67 8.38 -5.24
C VAL A 196 -14.81 7.56 -6.21
N ALA A 197 -15.40 7.24 -7.37
CA ALA A 197 -14.66 6.76 -8.53
C ALA A 197 -14.59 7.85 -9.58
N LEU A 198 -13.39 8.14 -10.04
CA LEU A 198 -13.12 9.09 -11.12
C LEU A 198 -12.66 8.35 -12.36
N ASP A 199 -13.00 8.85 -13.53
CA ASP A 199 -12.34 8.43 -14.76
C ASP A 199 -10.86 8.81 -14.70
N LYS A 200 -9.98 7.84 -14.88
CA LYS A 200 -8.54 8.04 -14.69
C LYS A 200 -7.91 9.02 -15.68
N ASN A 201 -8.51 9.25 -16.83
CA ASN A 201 -7.97 10.13 -17.87
C ASN A 201 -8.44 11.58 -17.73
N THR A 202 -9.66 11.80 -17.22
CA THR A 202 -10.29 13.11 -17.18
C THR A 202 -10.49 13.67 -15.78
N GLY A 203 -10.48 12.80 -14.73
CA GLY A 203 -10.82 13.17 -13.38
C GLY A 203 -12.32 13.40 -13.14
N GLU A 204 -13.18 13.12 -14.15
CA GLU A 204 -14.62 13.27 -14.00
C GLU A 204 -15.20 12.15 -13.13
N VAL A 205 -16.25 12.50 -12.35
CA VAL A 205 -16.91 11.54 -11.46
C VAL A 205 -17.69 10.51 -12.29
N VAL A 206 -17.36 9.24 -12.10
CA VAL A 206 -18.10 8.11 -12.65
C VAL A 206 -19.23 7.70 -11.70
N TRP A 207 -18.94 7.56 -10.42
CA TRP A 207 -19.93 7.29 -9.39
C TRP A 207 -19.45 7.73 -7.99
N ARG A 208 -20.40 7.78 -7.05
CA ARG A 208 -20.17 8.01 -5.62
C ARG A 208 -20.96 7.00 -4.80
N SER A 209 -20.41 6.60 -3.63
CA SER A 209 -21.08 5.67 -2.71
C SER A 209 -22.15 6.39 -1.87
N LYS A 210 -23.24 6.83 -2.50
CA LYS A 210 -24.28 7.70 -1.90
C LYS A 210 -24.98 7.09 -0.67
N GLU A 211 -25.04 5.76 -0.59
CA GLU A 211 -25.64 5.02 0.52
C GLU A 211 -24.71 4.89 1.73
N TRP A 212 -23.46 5.28 1.57
CA TRP A 212 -22.44 5.25 2.61
C TRP A 212 -21.78 6.63 2.73
N THR A 213 -21.96 7.29 3.87
CA THR A 213 -21.62 8.70 4.09
C THR A 213 -20.69 8.91 5.28
N ASP A 214 -19.85 7.92 5.60
CA ASP A 214 -18.86 8.07 6.66
C ASP A 214 -17.82 9.13 6.30
N LYS A 215 -17.28 9.79 7.31
CA LYS A 215 -16.11 10.65 7.14
C LYS A 215 -14.90 9.82 6.69
N GLY A 216 -14.07 10.37 5.84
CA GLY A 216 -12.81 9.73 5.44
C GLY A 216 -11.90 9.49 6.64
N GLY A 217 -11.21 8.34 6.62
CA GLY A 217 -10.11 8.03 7.55
C GLY A 217 -8.76 8.38 6.92
N TYR A 218 -7.73 7.79 7.48
CA TYR A 218 -6.36 7.86 6.95
C TYR A 218 -5.97 6.58 6.21
N SER A 219 -6.86 5.59 6.18
CA SER A 219 -6.71 4.31 5.50
C SER A 219 -6.80 4.46 3.98
N SER A 220 -6.16 3.57 3.26
CA SER A 220 -6.27 3.47 1.80
C SER A 220 -7.19 2.31 1.41
N PRO A 221 -8.05 2.47 0.38
CA PRO A 221 -8.95 1.41 -0.07
C PRO A 221 -8.19 0.25 -0.71
N ILE A 222 -8.80 -0.93 -0.67
CA ILE A 222 -8.35 -2.11 -1.41
C ILE A 222 -9.43 -2.59 -2.37
N VAL A 223 -9.04 -3.39 -3.36
CA VAL A 223 -9.96 -4.10 -4.25
C VAL A 223 -10.02 -5.57 -3.85
N SER A 224 -11.22 -6.16 -3.92
CA SER A 224 -11.43 -7.59 -3.70
C SER A 224 -12.50 -8.12 -4.65
N GLU A 225 -12.59 -9.44 -4.74
CA GLU A 225 -13.68 -10.13 -5.41
C GLU A 225 -14.30 -11.13 -4.43
N VAL A 226 -15.61 -11.04 -4.23
CA VAL A 226 -16.36 -11.93 -3.36
C VAL A 226 -17.51 -12.52 -4.14
N ASP A 227 -17.51 -13.84 -4.34
CA ASP A 227 -18.53 -14.57 -5.09
C ASP A 227 -18.84 -13.94 -6.48
N GLY A 228 -17.76 -13.61 -7.22
CA GLY A 228 -17.82 -13.04 -8.56
C GLY A 228 -18.22 -11.56 -8.62
N VAL A 229 -18.30 -10.88 -7.47
CA VAL A 229 -18.58 -9.45 -7.39
C VAL A 229 -17.35 -8.67 -6.99
N ARG A 230 -16.84 -7.85 -7.92
CA ARG A 230 -15.72 -6.94 -7.67
C ARG A 230 -16.19 -5.78 -6.82
N GLN A 231 -15.44 -5.48 -5.76
CA GLN A 231 -15.79 -4.47 -4.79
C GLN A 231 -14.56 -3.77 -4.21
N TYR A 232 -14.76 -2.55 -3.73
CA TYR A 232 -13.75 -1.81 -2.99
C TYR A 232 -14.08 -1.84 -1.51
N ILE A 233 -13.08 -2.18 -0.71
CA ILE A 233 -13.17 -2.24 0.74
C ILE A 233 -12.41 -1.06 1.32
N GLN A 234 -13.08 -0.30 2.19
CA GLN A 234 -12.45 0.83 2.88
C GLN A 234 -12.77 0.80 4.37
N PHE A 235 -11.80 1.24 5.16
CA PHE A 235 -11.87 1.30 6.61
C PHE A 235 -11.98 2.75 7.08
N THR A 236 -13.05 3.04 7.83
CA THR A 236 -13.37 4.36 8.32
C THR A 236 -13.50 4.39 9.83
N ARG A 237 -13.76 5.57 10.37
CA ARG A 237 -14.04 5.77 11.80
C ARG A 237 -15.11 4.83 12.37
N ASN A 238 -16.15 4.54 11.58
CA ASN A 238 -17.31 3.78 12.04
C ASN A 238 -17.18 2.28 11.77
N GLY A 239 -16.10 1.84 11.13
CA GLY A 239 -15.89 0.44 10.78
C GLY A 239 -15.46 0.24 9.34
N VAL A 240 -15.63 -0.96 8.82
CA VAL A 240 -15.24 -1.37 7.48
C VAL A 240 -16.47 -1.62 6.61
N ALA A 241 -16.38 -1.23 5.35
CA ALA A 241 -17.47 -1.45 4.40
C ALA A 241 -16.93 -1.82 3.01
N GLY A 242 -17.76 -2.52 2.23
CA GLY A 242 -17.53 -2.84 0.84
C GLY A 242 -18.59 -2.24 -0.07
N VAL A 243 -18.16 -1.63 -1.18
CA VAL A 243 -19.03 -1.09 -2.22
C VAL A 243 -18.77 -1.78 -3.55
N ALA A 244 -19.80 -1.93 -4.38
CA ALA A 244 -19.69 -2.50 -5.71
C ALA A 244 -18.78 -1.63 -6.60
N ALA A 245 -17.80 -2.25 -7.26
CA ALA A 245 -16.86 -1.53 -8.12
C ALA A 245 -17.56 -0.86 -9.33
N LYS A 246 -18.67 -1.43 -9.82
CA LYS A 246 -19.35 -0.94 -11.01
C LYS A 246 -20.11 0.38 -10.82
N ASP A 247 -20.64 0.63 -9.61
CA ASP A 247 -21.61 1.73 -9.40
C ASP A 247 -21.52 2.38 -8.00
N GLY A 248 -20.63 1.90 -7.10
CA GLY A 248 -20.47 2.42 -5.74
C GLY A 248 -21.60 2.09 -4.77
N LYS A 249 -22.52 1.17 -5.14
CA LYS A 249 -23.58 0.71 -4.24
C LYS A 249 -22.98 0.05 -3.01
N LEU A 250 -23.49 0.39 -1.80
CA LEU A 250 -23.11 -0.27 -0.58
C LEU A 250 -23.54 -1.75 -0.62
N LEU A 251 -22.58 -2.66 -0.46
CA LEU A 251 -22.83 -4.10 -0.46
C LEU A 251 -22.96 -4.63 0.97
N TRP A 252 -22.09 -4.20 1.85
CA TRP A 252 -22.05 -4.61 3.25
C TRP A 252 -21.29 -3.60 4.09
N LYS A 253 -21.57 -3.62 5.40
CA LYS A 253 -20.86 -2.82 6.40
C LYS A 253 -20.76 -3.61 7.68
N ALA A 254 -19.64 -3.46 8.42
CA ALA A 254 -19.42 -3.99 9.74
C ALA A 254 -18.86 -2.89 10.66
N ASP A 255 -19.56 -2.59 11.74
CA ASP A 255 -19.21 -1.53 12.70
C ASP A 255 -18.17 -2.06 13.70
N VAL A 256 -16.98 -2.43 13.21
CA VAL A 256 -15.89 -3.02 13.98
C VAL A 256 -14.56 -2.32 13.71
N GLY A 257 -13.67 -2.33 14.68
CA GLY A 257 -12.28 -1.87 14.56
C GLY A 257 -12.10 -0.36 14.42
N GLY A 258 -13.16 0.41 14.17
CA GLY A 258 -13.10 1.87 14.03
C GLY A 258 -12.87 2.60 15.37
N ASN A 259 -12.32 3.82 15.31
CA ASN A 259 -12.13 4.68 16.47
C ASN A 259 -12.30 6.16 16.12
N ARG A 260 -12.38 7.01 17.16
CA ARG A 260 -12.64 8.44 17.00
C ARG A 260 -11.39 9.30 16.76
N VAL A 261 -10.19 8.73 16.92
CA VAL A 261 -8.93 9.48 16.85
C VAL A 261 -8.30 9.35 15.47
N ALA A 262 -7.93 8.11 15.07
CA ALA A 262 -7.34 7.85 13.77
C ALA A 262 -7.52 6.39 13.35
N VAL A 263 -8.04 6.18 12.17
CA VAL A 263 -8.09 4.89 11.47
C VAL A 263 -7.15 4.98 10.28
N ILE A 264 -6.02 4.26 10.35
CA ILE A 264 -4.88 4.45 9.44
C ILE A 264 -4.59 3.21 8.62
N THR A 265 -4.71 2.03 9.23
CA THR A 265 -4.30 0.77 8.61
C THR A 265 -5.14 0.43 7.39
N THR A 266 -4.46 0.00 6.32
CA THR A 266 -5.14 -0.56 5.14
C THR A 266 -5.77 -1.89 5.52
N PRO A 267 -7.05 -2.16 5.15
CA PRO A 267 -7.67 -3.47 5.36
C PRO A 267 -6.85 -4.59 4.72
N VAL A 268 -6.87 -5.77 5.33
CA VAL A 268 -6.32 -6.99 4.74
C VAL A 268 -7.48 -7.88 4.31
N TYR A 269 -7.42 -8.41 3.08
CA TYR A 269 -8.42 -9.33 2.55
C TYR A 269 -7.78 -10.66 2.20
N ASN A 270 -8.38 -11.76 2.65
CA ASN A 270 -7.98 -13.10 2.28
C ASN A 270 -9.17 -14.04 2.33
N ASP A 271 -9.45 -14.72 1.24
CA ASP A 271 -10.50 -15.76 1.14
C ASP A 271 -11.81 -15.39 1.86
N LYS A 272 -12.42 -14.28 1.45
CA LYS A 272 -13.66 -13.71 2.01
C LYS A 272 -13.57 -13.22 3.47
N VAL A 273 -12.37 -13.20 4.06
CA VAL A 273 -12.16 -12.62 5.38
C VAL A 273 -11.50 -11.24 5.22
N VAL A 274 -12.12 -10.23 5.79
CA VAL A 274 -11.58 -8.87 5.90
C VAL A 274 -11.08 -8.67 7.32
N TYR A 275 -9.80 -8.34 7.46
CA TYR A 275 -9.21 -8.01 8.74
C TYR A 275 -8.91 -6.52 8.81
N VAL A 276 -9.25 -5.91 9.94
CA VAL A 276 -8.96 -4.51 10.27
C VAL A 276 -8.38 -4.38 11.66
N THR A 277 -7.54 -3.37 11.85
CA THR A 277 -6.98 -3.04 13.16
C THR A 277 -6.79 -1.53 13.27
N SER A 278 -6.96 -1.00 14.46
CA SER A 278 -6.61 0.38 14.77
C SER A 278 -6.05 0.54 16.17
N GLY A 279 -5.22 1.54 16.37
CA GLY A 279 -4.62 1.90 17.63
C GLY A 279 -5.60 2.50 18.64
N TYR A 280 -5.07 3.26 19.59
CA TYR A 280 -5.87 3.99 20.60
C TYR A 280 -6.78 3.09 21.42
N ASN A 281 -6.26 1.93 21.87
CA ASN A 281 -6.97 0.90 22.63
C ASN A 281 -8.17 0.25 21.92
N THR A 282 -8.28 0.39 20.61
CA THR A 282 -9.38 -0.22 19.85
C THR A 282 -9.13 -1.72 19.62
N GLY A 283 -8.01 -2.08 18.96
CA GLY A 283 -7.66 -3.46 18.68
C GLY A 283 -7.95 -3.86 17.23
N CYS A 284 -8.39 -5.09 17.02
CA CYS A 284 -8.59 -5.68 15.70
C CYS A 284 -9.90 -6.45 15.60
N ALA A 285 -10.35 -6.67 14.36
CA ALA A 285 -11.50 -7.51 14.06
C ALA A 285 -11.31 -8.23 12.73
N ALA A 286 -11.92 -9.40 12.58
CA ALA A 286 -12.08 -10.09 11.33
C ALA A 286 -13.57 -10.26 10.99
N VAL A 287 -13.90 -10.02 9.73
CA VAL A 287 -15.25 -10.08 9.20
C VAL A 287 -15.28 -11.07 8.04
N LYS A 288 -16.11 -12.09 8.13
CA LYS A 288 -16.34 -13.06 7.06
C LYS A 288 -17.45 -12.60 6.15
N LEU A 289 -17.17 -12.57 4.86
CA LEU A 289 -18.13 -12.17 3.83
C LEU A 289 -18.75 -13.41 3.20
N SER A 290 -20.05 -13.33 2.95
CA SER A 290 -20.79 -14.34 2.18
C SER A 290 -21.86 -13.64 1.34
N LYS A 291 -22.31 -14.30 0.26
CA LYS A 291 -23.34 -13.80 -0.64
C LYS A 291 -24.46 -14.81 -0.77
N SER A 292 -25.69 -14.36 -0.65
CA SER A 292 -26.91 -15.16 -0.90
C SER A 292 -27.84 -14.37 -1.83
N GLY A 293 -28.04 -14.86 -3.05
CA GLY A 293 -28.67 -14.09 -4.10
C GLY A 293 -27.90 -12.79 -4.39
N ASP A 294 -28.55 -11.65 -4.26
CA ASP A 294 -27.94 -10.32 -4.45
C ASP A 294 -27.53 -9.65 -3.11
N THR A 295 -27.72 -10.32 -1.99
CA THR A 295 -27.45 -9.78 -0.67
C THR A 295 -26.09 -10.30 -0.15
N PHE A 296 -25.28 -9.37 0.35
CA PHE A 296 -24.06 -9.68 1.07
C PHE A 296 -24.33 -9.72 2.57
N ASN A 297 -23.69 -10.66 3.25
CA ASN A 297 -23.63 -10.73 4.70
C ASN A 297 -22.19 -10.56 5.17
N ALA A 298 -22.01 -9.79 6.24
CA ALA A 298 -20.73 -9.52 6.88
C ALA A 298 -20.80 -10.00 8.34
N GLU A 299 -20.30 -11.19 8.60
CA GLU A 299 -20.30 -11.81 9.93
C GLU A 299 -18.99 -11.47 10.64
N THR A 300 -19.08 -10.90 11.84
CA THR A 300 -17.91 -10.67 12.69
C THR A 300 -17.45 -11.98 13.31
N LEU A 301 -16.30 -12.50 12.88
CA LEU A 301 -15.70 -13.71 13.46
C LEU A 301 -15.18 -13.43 14.86
N TYR A 302 -14.51 -12.32 15.04
CA TYR A 302 -14.03 -11.82 16.33
C TYR A 302 -13.78 -10.33 16.29
N SER A 303 -13.79 -9.73 17.48
CA SER A 303 -13.29 -8.38 17.74
C SER A 303 -12.61 -8.39 19.10
N ASN A 304 -11.32 -8.05 19.15
CA ASN A 304 -10.51 -8.14 20.35
C ASN A 304 -9.40 -7.08 20.38
N ARG A 305 -8.63 -7.03 21.49
CA ARG A 305 -7.50 -6.09 21.65
C ARG A 305 -6.14 -6.75 21.46
N ASN A 306 -6.09 -7.88 20.83
CA ASN A 306 -4.85 -8.64 20.66
C ASN A 306 -3.82 -7.94 19.76
N LEU A 307 -4.29 -7.16 18.78
CA LEU A 307 -3.43 -6.35 17.93
C LEU A 307 -4.07 -4.97 17.70
N ALA A 308 -3.49 -3.94 18.30
CA ALA A 308 -3.92 -2.55 18.15
C ALA A 308 -2.83 -1.78 17.40
N ASN A 309 -2.97 -1.62 16.07
CA ASN A 309 -1.96 -1.02 15.22
C ASN A 309 -2.33 0.40 14.80
N GLN A 310 -1.34 1.27 14.66
CA GLN A 310 -1.50 2.63 14.15
C GLN A 310 -1.08 2.70 12.67
N HIS A 311 -0.08 3.55 12.34
CA HIS A 311 0.36 3.82 10.97
C HIS A 311 1.28 2.74 10.39
N GLY A 312 1.88 1.87 11.21
CA GLY A 312 2.82 0.85 10.76
C GLY A 312 2.21 -0.23 9.87
N GLY A 313 0.89 -0.39 9.95
CA GLY A 313 0.18 -1.41 9.20
C GLY A 313 0.45 -2.83 9.67
N VAL A 314 -0.15 -3.78 8.99
CA VAL A 314 0.04 -5.22 9.24
C VAL A 314 0.22 -5.96 7.92
N VAL A 315 0.86 -7.13 7.93
CA VAL A 315 0.97 -8.02 6.78
C VAL A 315 0.41 -9.39 7.11
N LEU A 316 -0.21 -10.03 6.12
CA LEU A 316 -0.72 -11.39 6.23
C LEU A 316 0.24 -12.34 5.49
N VAL A 317 0.83 -13.27 6.22
CA VAL A 317 1.70 -14.31 5.64
C VAL A 317 1.26 -15.68 6.15
N ASN A 318 0.92 -16.59 5.27
CA ASN A 318 0.55 -17.97 5.59
C ASN A 318 -0.50 -18.09 6.73
N GLY A 319 -1.60 -17.32 6.62
CA GLY A 319 -2.70 -17.34 7.59
C GLY A 319 -2.44 -16.59 8.91
N HIS A 320 -1.30 -15.92 9.03
CA HIS A 320 -0.93 -15.17 10.23
C HIS A 320 -0.74 -13.68 9.92
N ILE A 321 -1.27 -12.83 10.79
CA ILE A 321 -1.12 -11.39 10.76
C ILE A 321 0.10 -11.01 11.60
N TYR A 322 0.99 -10.20 11.03
CA TYR A 322 2.16 -9.64 11.70
C TYR A 322 2.09 -8.12 11.73
N GLY A 323 2.32 -7.54 12.88
CA GLY A 323 2.36 -6.10 13.08
C GLY A 323 2.69 -5.71 14.51
N PHE A 324 2.94 -4.43 14.75
CA PHE A 324 3.15 -3.91 16.10
C PHE A 324 1.80 -3.64 16.76
N SER A 325 1.63 -4.12 17.99
CA SER A 325 0.47 -3.81 18.83
C SER A 325 0.87 -2.80 19.90
N ASP A 326 0.16 -1.67 19.96
CA ASP A 326 0.41 -0.60 20.93
C ASP A 326 0.47 -1.14 22.37
N GLY A 327 1.56 -0.85 23.06
CA GLY A 327 1.82 -1.30 24.43
C GLY A 327 2.15 -2.79 24.58
N LEU A 328 2.03 -3.60 23.52
CA LEU A 328 2.21 -5.06 23.57
C LEU A 328 3.42 -5.57 22.77
N GLY A 329 3.88 -4.82 21.77
CA GLY A 329 5.05 -5.16 20.95
C GLY A 329 4.68 -5.83 19.61
N TRP A 330 5.70 -6.33 18.91
CA TRP A 330 5.54 -7.06 17.65
C TRP A 330 4.80 -8.36 17.89
N THR A 331 3.73 -8.56 17.15
CA THR A 331 2.74 -9.61 17.41
C THR A 331 2.52 -10.43 16.15
N CYS A 332 2.48 -11.76 16.32
CA CYS A 332 1.93 -12.72 15.36
C CYS A 332 0.56 -13.16 15.87
N GLN A 333 -0.45 -13.03 15.04
CA GLN A 333 -1.84 -13.38 15.35
C GLN A 333 -2.40 -14.30 14.27
N ASN A 334 -3.14 -15.35 14.65
CA ASN A 334 -3.86 -16.18 13.70
C ASN A 334 -5.04 -15.38 13.11
N LEU A 335 -5.17 -15.37 11.77
CA LEU A 335 -6.22 -14.60 11.08
C LEU A 335 -7.62 -15.14 11.37
N GLU A 336 -7.80 -16.47 11.45
CA GLU A 336 -9.11 -17.09 11.58
C GLU A 336 -9.66 -17.01 12.99
N THR A 337 -8.80 -17.23 14.00
CA THR A 337 -9.22 -17.28 15.41
C THR A 337 -9.04 -15.97 16.15
N GLY A 338 -8.18 -15.08 15.66
CA GLY A 338 -7.80 -13.85 16.35
C GLY A 338 -6.92 -14.07 17.58
N GLU A 339 -6.42 -15.29 17.78
CA GLU A 339 -5.53 -15.62 18.88
C GLU A 339 -4.11 -15.18 18.62
N VAL A 340 -3.43 -14.76 19.68
CA VAL A 340 -2.00 -14.42 19.62
C VAL A 340 -1.18 -15.69 19.62
N VAL A 341 -0.36 -15.85 18.60
CA VAL A 341 0.58 -16.98 18.49
C VAL A 341 1.86 -16.67 19.29
N TRP A 342 2.42 -15.48 19.07
CA TRP A 342 3.56 -15.00 19.86
C TRP A 342 3.59 -13.47 19.91
N ARG A 343 4.33 -12.95 20.90
CA ARG A 343 4.69 -11.54 21.00
C ARG A 343 6.17 -11.40 21.27
N HIS A 344 6.76 -10.40 20.63
CA HIS A 344 8.10 -9.95 20.92
C HIS A 344 8.06 -8.53 21.47
N LYS A 345 8.29 -8.42 22.77
CA LYS A 345 8.39 -7.16 23.49
C LYS A 345 9.87 -6.82 23.66
N ALA A 346 10.49 -6.28 22.63
CA ALA A 346 11.86 -5.87 22.67
C ALA A 346 11.98 -4.41 23.16
N GLY A 347 12.90 -4.16 24.07
CA GLY A 347 13.19 -2.82 24.55
C GLY A 347 13.91 -1.94 23.52
N ASP A 348 14.46 -2.54 22.49
CA ASP A 348 15.30 -1.92 21.45
C ASP A 348 14.67 -1.78 20.07
N ILE A 349 13.41 -2.18 19.90
CA ILE A 349 12.61 -1.96 18.69
C ILE A 349 11.18 -1.58 19.06
N SER A 350 10.78 -0.36 18.73
CA SER A 350 9.45 0.17 19.00
C SER A 350 8.48 -0.06 17.82
N LYS A 351 7.34 0.60 17.87
CA LYS A 351 6.37 0.54 16.77
C LYS A 351 6.91 1.19 15.51
N GLY A 352 6.36 0.78 14.38
CA GLY A 352 6.69 1.31 13.07
C GLY A 352 6.14 0.44 11.96
N ALA A 353 6.64 0.65 10.75
CA ALA A 353 6.15 -0.02 9.56
C ALA A 353 6.61 -1.47 9.46
N VAL A 354 5.78 -2.30 8.82
CA VAL A 354 6.12 -3.68 8.45
C VAL A 354 5.95 -3.92 6.96
N LEU A 355 6.93 -4.64 6.39
CA LEU A 355 6.92 -5.16 5.02
C LEU A 355 7.32 -6.63 5.08
N ALA A 356 6.57 -7.51 4.41
CA ALA A 356 6.99 -8.89 4.23
C ALA A 356 7.80 -9.05 2.94
N VAL A 357 8.95 -9.71 3.02
CA VAL A 357 9.82 -10.02 1.88
C VAL A 357 10.17 -11.51 1.93
N ASN A 358 9.59 -12.29 1.03
CA ASN A 358 9.66 -13.75 1.04
C ASN A 358 9.17 -14.34 2.39
N ASP A 359 10.06 -14.98 3.15
CA ASP A 359 9.85 -15.56 4.47
C ASP A 359 10.39 -14.67 5.61
N ARG A 360 10.58 -13.38 5.33
CA ARG A 360 11.10 -12.39 6.27
C ARG A 360 10.15 -11.22 6.45
N LEU A 361 10.25 -10.57 7.58
CA LEU A 361 9.65 -9.28 7.90
C LEU A 361 10.76 -8.24 7.96
N LEU A 362 10.60 -7.12 7.26
CA LEU A 362 11.35 -5.90 7.51
C LEU A 362 10.51 -5.03 8.45
N LEU A 363 11.05 -4.74 9.62
CA LEU A 363 10.40 -4.01 10.70
C LEU A 363 11.14 -2.70 10.91
N LEU A 364 10.44 -1.59 10.78
CA LEU A 364 10.99 -0.25 10.98
C LEU A 364 10.63 0.25 12.38
N ASP A 365 11.61 0.70 13.13
CA ASP A 365 11.41 1.48 14.36
C ASP A 365 11.20 2.96 14.01
N GLU A 366 10.05 3.50 14.34
CA GLU A 366 9.69 4.89 13.99
C GLU A 366 10.56 5.94 14.68
N ARG A 367 11.10 5.66 15.87
CA ARG A 367 11.86 6.63 16.69
C ARG A 367 13.29 6.74 16.22
N THR A 368 13.91 5.60 16.00
CA THR A 368 15.34 5.52 15.69
C THR A 368 15.62 5.42 14.20
N GLY A 369 14.62 4.99 13.41
CA GLY A 369 14.81 4.61 12.02
C GLY A 369 15.49 3.25 11.85
N LEU A 370 15.70 2.47 12.93
CA LEU A 370 16.29 1.14 12.87
C LEU A 370 15.43 0.22 12.01
N LEU A 371 16.05 -0.52 11.10
CA LEU A 371 15.43 -1.63 10.37
C LEU A 371 15.90 -2.96 10.93
N VAL A 372 14.97 -3.86 11.18
CA VAL A 372 15.22 -5.22 11.67
C VAL A 372 14.65 -6.23 10.70
N VAL A 373 15.40 -7.27 10.39
CA VAL A 373 14.93 -8.43 9.61
C VAL A 373 14.60 -9.55 10.57
N ALA A 374 13.33 -9.99 10.58
CA ALA A 374 12.86 -11.09 11.39
C ALA A 374 12.16 -12.16 10.55
N ALA A 375 11.95 -13.36 11.08
CA ALA A 375 11.17 -14.41 10.43
C ALA A 375 9.68 -14.04 10.33
N SER A 376 9.03 -14.33 9.20
CA SER A 376 7.58 -14.36 9.08
C SER A 376 7.05 -15.76 9.40
N SER A 377 7.28 -16.25 10.63
CA SER A 377 6.94 -17.60 11.07
C SER A 377 6.08 -17.58 12.33
N PRO A 378 5.11 -18.51 12.48
CA PRO A 378 4.38 -18.70 13.72
C PRO A 378 5.22 -19.35 14.83
N ASP A 379 6.39 -19.92 14.53
CA ASP A 379 7.22 -20.65 15.49
C ASP A 379 7.88 -19.76 16.56
N GLY A 380 7.80 -18.45 16.41
CA GLY A 380 8.35 -17.47 17.34
C GLY A 380 9.23 -16.42 16.67
N TRP A 381 9.72 -15.49 17.49
CA TRP A 381 10.62 -14.45 17.04
C TRP A 381 12.02 -15.01 16.72
N LYS A 382 12.49 -14.73 15.51
CA LYS A 382 13.87 -15.01 15.10
C LYS A 382 14.37 -13.86 14.25
N GLU A 383 15.45 -13.24 14.70
CA GLU A 383 16.09 -12.12 14.00
C GLU A 383 17.20 -12.60 13.06
N PHE A 384 17.35 -11.90 11.94
CA PHE A 384 18.38 -12.12 10.90
C PHE A 384 19.28 -10.90 10.71
N GLY A 385 19.23 -9.97 11.62
CA GLY A 385 20.07 -8.79 11.67
C GLY A 385 19.29 -7.49 11.59
N ARG A 386 20.03 -6.41 11.81
CA ARG A 386 19.47 -5.06 11.87
C ARG A 386 20.43 -4.04 11.26
N MET A 387 19.87 -2.92 10.83
CA MET A 387 20.61 -1.83 10.21
C MET A 387 20.08 -0.49 10.74
N GLU A 388 20.98 0.31 11.29
CA GLU A 388 20.69 1.68 11.69
C GLU A 388 20.58 2.58 10.46
N ILE A 389 19.71 3.58 10.52
CA ILE A 389 19.68 4.64 9.51
C ILE A 389 21.00 5.45 9.63
N PRO A 390 21.73 5.66 8.54
CA PRO A 390 23.06 6.26 8.61
C PRO A 390 23.03 7.74 9.01
N GLU A 391 21.93 8.41 8.77
CA GLU A 391 21.73 9.82 9.08
C GLU A 391 20.23 10.06 9.31
N ARG A 392 19.90 10.83 10.32
CA ARG A 392 18.54 11.26 10.61
C ARG A 392 18.25 12.61 9.96
N SER A 393 17.02 12.79 9.54
CA SER A 393 16.51 14.06 9.06
C SER A 393 16.73 15.17 10.09
N LYS A 394 17.06 16.37 9.58
CA LYS A 394 17.12 17.61 10.36
C LYS A 394 15.82 18.42 10.27
N HIS A 395 14.84 17.89 9.56
CA HIS A 395 13.55 18.55 9.43
C HIS A 395 12.82 18.54 10.77
N GLU A 396 12.48 19.72 11.24
CA GLU A 396 11.76 19.86 12.52
C GLU A 396 10.30 19.43 12.34
N SER A 397 9.92 18.38 13.02
CA SER A 397 8.53 17.96 13.24
C SER A 397 8.33 17.69 14.73
N LEU A 398 7.12 17.83 15.24
CA LEU A 398 6.83 17.65 16.67
C LEU A 398 7.35 16.32 17.22
N ASP A 399 7.27 15.28 16.42
CA ASP A 399 7.56 13.91 16.86
C ASP A 399 8.89 13.38 16.31
N ASN A 400 9.49 14.00 15.30
CA ASN A 400 10.72 13.58 14.60
C ASN A 400 10.77 12.06 14.31
N MET A 401 9.65 11.51 13.83
CA MET A 401 9.44 10.07 13.64
C MET A 401 9.63 9.67 12.17
N VAL A 402 10.18 8.47 11.96
CA VAL A 402 10.30 7.84 10.63
C VAL A 402 9.01 7.07 10.33
N TRP A 403 8.00 7.73 9.80
CA TRP A 403 6.71 7.11 9.47
C TRP A 403 6.60 6.61 8.05
N THR A 404 7.58 6.89 7.22
CA THR A 404 7.60 6.40 5.84
C THR A 404 7.86 4.89 5.81
N HIS A 405 6.98 4.13 5.16
CA HIS A 405 7.17 2.70 4.99
C HIS A 405 8.36 2.41 4.07
N PRO A 406 9.22 1.43 4.42
CA PRO A 406 10.29 0.97 3.54
C PRO A 406 9.69 0.25 2.33
N VAL A 407 10.40 0.31 1.20
CA VAL A 407 9.99 -0.32 -0.06
C VAL A 407 11.12 -1.20 -0.57
N VAL A 408 10.77 -2.40 -1.02
CA VAL A 408 11.70 -3.31 -1.72
C VAL A 408 11.20 -3.52 -3.15
N ALA A 409 12.00 -3.09 -4.11
CA ALA A 409 11.76 -3.22 -5.54
C ALA A 409 13.08 -3.33 -6.31
N ASP A 410 13.11 -4.04 -7.43
CA ASP A 410 14.30 -4.23 -8.27
C ASP A 410 15.55 -4.69 -7.49
N GLY A 411 15.37 -5.56 -6.48
CA GLY A 411 16.47 -6.01 -5.64
C GLY A 411 17.10 -4.92 -4.77
N LYS A 412 16.40 -3.82 -4.58
CA LYS A 412 16.84 -2.65 -3.82
C LYS A 412 15.88 -2.37 -2.66
N LEU A 413 16.42 -1.87 -1.56
CA LEU A 413 15.66 -1.30 -0.45
C LEU A 413 15.69 0.22 -0.56
N PHE A 414 14.51 0.82 -0.54
CA PHE A 414 14.33 2.26 -0.45
C PHE A 414 13.81 2.62 0.94
N TRP A 415 14.49 3.52 1.59
CA TRP A 415 14.27 3.89 2.99
C TRP A 415 14.35 5.39 3.16
N ARG A 416 13.31 6.01 3.68
CA ARG A 416 13.18 7.47 3.72
C ARG A 416 12.94 8.00 5.13
N ASP A 417 13.66 9.07 5.46
CA ASP A 417 13.43 9.93 6.62
C ASP A 417 13.34 11.39 6.11
N HIS A 418 12.13 11.88 5.89
CA HIS A 418 11.83 13.19 5.31
C HIS A 418 12.61 13.49 4.03
N GLU A 419 13.55 14.47 4.08
CA GLU A 419 14.37 14.88 2.92
C GLU A 419 15.40 13.84 2.49
N LEU A 420 15.69 12.87 3.33
CA LEU A 420 16.68 11.82 3.10
C LEU A 420 16.02 10.57 2.53
N LEU A 421 16.36 10.20 1.31
CA LEU A 421 15.92 8.96 0.69
C LEU A 421 17.16 8.12 0.34
N PHE A 422 17.28 6.99 1.02
CA PHE A 422 18.40 6.05 0.87
C PHE A 422 18.02 4.91 -0.05
N CYS A 423 18.98 4.42 -0.82
CA CYS A 423 18.88 3.19 -1.62
C CYS A 423 20.01 2.23 -1.27
N TYR A 424 19.65 0.98 -1.02
CA TYR A 424 20.56 -0.11 -0.71
C TYR A 424 20.39 -1.27 -1.68
N ASP A 425 21.49 -1.95 -1.98
CA ASP A 425 21.49 -3.20 -2.75
C ASP A 425 21.18 -4.38 -1.83
N LEU A 426 20.16 -5.15 -2.17
CA LEU A 426 19.78 -6.37 -1.46
C LEU A 426 20.26 -7.66 -2.17
N LYS A 427 21.08 -7.56 -3.22
CA LYS A 427 21.62 -8.73 -3.94
C LYS A 427 22.97 -9.19 -3.42
#